data_3fc717c0deafe35daa31ab812a065a4b
#
_entry.id   3fc717c0deafe35daa31ab812a065a4b
#
_cell.length_a   1.000
_cell.length_b   1.000
_cell.length_c   1.000
_cell.angle_alpha   90.00
_cell.angle_beta   90.00
_cell.angle_gamma   90.00
#
_symmetry.space_group_name_H-M   'P 1'
#
loop_
_entity.id
_entity.type
_entity.pdbx_description
1 polymer ?
#
loop_
_entity_poly.entity_id
_entity_poly.type
_entity_poly.pdbx_seq_one_letter_code
_entity_poly.pdbx_strand_id
1 'polypeptide(L)'
;MSKVIILGSGAAPGVPSLAYGFGDCDPKEEKNIRLRSGTYMEISGVKLLIDTSPDLRMQLILSNIRDVDAVFYTHAHADHLHGIDDLREINRITGRAIELFASPENLSVIRTRFPYLIVEKGEDVDPVYRAALHPNAFEYEKSFYFRELKVTPIKLQGHNVECSGYIFNDGEVVHISDFRDI
;
A
#
# COMPACT_ATOMS: atom_id res chain seq x y z
N MET A 1 -6.73 -15.24 13.42
CA MET A 1 -7.72 -15.13 12.30
C MET A 1 -7.33 -13.90 11.52
N SER A 2 -7.14 -14.06 10.22
CA SER A 2 -6.74 -12.94 9.36
C SER A 2 -7.95 -12.14 8.90
N LYS A 3 -7.76 -10.83 8.73
CA LYS A 3 -8.77 -9.90 8.25
C LYS A 3 -8.24 -9.18 7.01
N VAL A 4 -9.04 -9.08 5.96
CA VAL A 4 -8.73 -8.35 4.74
C VAL A 4 -9.87 -7.38 4.46
N ILE A 5 -9.52 -6.12 4.21
CA ILE A 5 -10.47 -5.06 3.81
C ILE A 5 -10.00 -4.50 2.47
N ILE A 6 -10.81 -4.61 1.44
CA ILE A 6 -10.60 -3.91 0.17
C ILE A 6 -11.02 -2.45 0.37
N LEU A 7 -10.05 -1.55 0.41
CA LEU A 7 -10.27 -0.12 0.65
C LEU A 7 -10.76 0.61 -0.61
N GLY A 8 -10.36 0.08 -1.76
CA GLY A 8 -10.78 0.56 -3.07
C GLY A 8 -10.50 -0.49 -4.14
N SER A 9 -11.40 -0.58 -5.11
CA SER A 9 -11.38 -1.55 -6.21
C SER A 9 -11.56 -0.90 -7.58
N GLY A 10 -11.43 0.43 -7.65
CA GLY A 10 -11.42 1.17 -8.90
C GLY A 10 -10.05 1.11 -9.57
N ALA A 11 -10.05 1.20 -10.90
CA ALA A 11 -8.83 1.39 -11.68
C ALA A 11 -8.24 2.81 -11.45
N ALA A 12 -7.12 3.12 -12.10
CA ALA A 12 -6.42 4.39 -11.97
C ALA A 12 -7.28 5.68 -12.01
N PRO A 13 -8.36 5.79 -12.83
CA PRO A 13 -9.24 6.97 -12.79
C PRO A 13 -10.27 6.96 -11.66
N GLY A 14 -10.51 5.83 -10.99
CA GLY A 14 -11.63 5.64 -10.08
C GLY A 14 -13.00 5.64 -10.79
N VAL A 15 -14.09 5.47 -10.03
CA VAL A 15 -15.46 5.63 -10.53
C VAL A 15 -16.24 6.50 -9.52
N PRO A 16 -16.86 7.63 -9.94
CA PRO A 16 -16.84 8.19 -11.29
C PRO A 16 -15.44 8.71 -11.68
N SER A 17 -15.12 8.64 -12.96
CA SER A 17 -13.88 9.22 -13.50
C SER A 17 -14.08 10.65 -14.00
N LEU A 18 -12.99 11.44 -14.08
CA LEU A 18 -13.07 12.79 -14.64
C LEU A 18 -13.48 12.81 -16.11
N ALA A 19 -13.05 11.80 -16.89
CA ALA A 19 -13.28 11.77 -18.33
C ALA A 19 -14.68 11.25 -18.70
N TYR A 20 -15.19 10.25 -17.96
CA TYR A 20 -16.38 9.49 -18.37
C TYR A 20 -17.46 9.45 -17.29
N GLY A 21 -17.25 10.12 -16.14
CA GLY A 21 -18.20 10.03 -15.02
C GLY A 21 -18.41 8.59 -14.58
N PHE A 22 -19.66 8.16 -14.51
CA PHE A 22 -20.02 6.78 -14.20
C PHE A 22 -19.98 5.82 -15.42
N GLY A 23 -19.76 6.36 -16.65
CA GLY A 23 -19.87 5.55 -17.86
C GLY A 23 -21.26 4.91 -17.98
N ASP A 24 -21.29 3.60 -18.19
CA ASP A 24 -22.53 2.82 -18.27
C ASP A 24 -23.10 2.38 -16.90
N CYS A 25 -22.44 2.78 -15.80
CA CYS A 25 -22.90 2.41 -14.45
C CYS A 25 -24.04 3.35 -13.96
N ASP A 26 -24.99 2.79 -13.21
CA ASP A 26 -26.04 3.59 -12.57
C ASP A 26 -25.44 4.51 -11.49
N PRO A 27 -25.54 5.85 -11.61
CA PRO A 27 -25.00 6.79 -10.62
C PRO A 27 -25.75 6.79 -9.28
N LYS A 28 -26.92 6.16 -9.20
CA LYS A 28 -27.71 6.02 -7.96
C LYS A 28 -27.31 4.79 -7.14
N GLU A 29 -26.59 3.85 -7.74
CA GLU A 29 -26.09 2.66 -7.03
C GLU A 29 -24.75 3.01 -6.36
N GLU A 30 -24.75 3.12 -5.03
CA GLU A 30 -23.56 3.50 -4.25
C GLU A 30 -22.36 2.57 -4.46
N LYS A 31 -22.61 1.29 -4.76
CA LYS A 31 -21.57 0.31 -5.07
C LYS A 31 -20.79 0.62 -6.35
N ASN A 32 -21.32 1.50 -7.20
CA ASN A 32 -20.61 1.96 -8.40
C ASN A 32 -19.61 3.07 -8.09
N ILE A 33 -19.61 3.64 -6.88
CA ILE A 33 -18.55 4.54 -6.45
C ILE A 33 -17.35 3.70 -6.03
N ARG A 34 -16.24 3.80 -6.77
CA ARG A 34 -15.05 2.99 -6.57
C ARG A 34 -13.84 3.90 -6.36
N LEU A 35 -13.33 3.93 -5.14
CA LEU A 35 -12.02 4.50 -4.85
C LEU A 35 -10.93 3.65 -5.52
N ARG A 36 -9.78 4.27 -5.83
CA ARG A 36 -8.65 3.61 -6.46
C ARG A 36 -8.10 2.48 -5.58
N SER A 37 -7.34 1.56 -6.20
CA SER A 37 -6.84 0.35 -5.55
C SER A 37 -6.18 0.61 -4.19
N GLY A 38 -6.47 -0.23 -3.23
CA GLY A 38 -5.86 -0.23 -1.90
C GLY A 38 -6.44 -1.34 -1.05
N THR A 39 -5.60 -1.96 -0.25
CA THR A 39 -6.00 -3.07 0.62
C THR A 39 -5.38 -2.89 2.01
N TYR A 40 -6.18 -3.11 3.05
CA TYR A 40 -5.71 -3.22 4.42
C TYR A 40 -5.85 -4.66 4.91
N MET A 41 -4.87 -5.13 5.66
CA MET A 41 -4.87 -6.49 6.20
C MET A 41 -4.41 -6.49 7.66
N GLU A 42 -4.99 -7.40 8.43
CA GLU A 42 -4.48 -7.81 9.75
C GLU A 42 -4.14 -9.30 9.68
N ILE A 43 -2.86 -9.65 9.72
CA ILE A 43 -2.36 -11.03 9.60
C ILE A 43 -1.29 -11.23 10.66
N SER A 44 -1.39 -12.32 11.44
CA SER A 44 -0.44 -12.63 12.53
C SER A 44 -0.21 -11.45 13.49
N GLY A 45 -1.25 -10.66 13.77
CA GLY A 45 -1.15 -9.47 14.63
C GLY A 45 -0.46 -8.25 13.99
N VAL A 46 -0.07 -8.34 12.72
CA VAL A 46 0.52 -7.24 11.95
C VAL A 46 -0.57 -6.53 11.15
N LYS A 47 -0.61 -5.21 11.25
CA LYS A 47 -1.50 -4.31 10.50
C LYS A 47 -0.75 -3.74 9.30
N LEU A 48 -1.17 -4.07 8.10
CA LEU A 48 -0.48 -3.67 6.90
C LEU A 48 -1.40 -3.09 5.82
N LEU A 49 -0.84 -2.21 5.02
CA LEU A 49 -1.43 -1.72 3.78
C LEU A 49 -0.70 -2.34 2.59
N ILE A 50 -1.45 -2.63 1.54
CA ILE A 50 -0.90 -2.81 0.20
C ILE A 50 -1.27 -1.58 -0.59
N ASP A 51 -0.24 -0.85 -1.01
CA ASP A 51 -0.32 0.42 -1.72
C ASP A 51 -0.99 1.57 -0.93
N THR A 52 -0.76 2.78 -1.41
CA THR A 52 -1.33 4.02 -0.88
C THR A 52 -1.86 4.86 -2.03
N SER A 53 -3.07 4.56 -2.46
CA SER A 53 -3.69 5.35 -3.54
C SER A 53 -3.90 6.80 -3.13
N PRO A 54 -4.08 7.74 -4.07
CA PRO A 54 -4.46 9.13 -3.74
C PRO A 54 -5.75 9.27 -2.92
N ASP A 55 -6.52 8.19 -2.80
CA ASP A 55 -7.74 8.15 -1.99
C ASP A 55 -7.50 7.65 -0.56
N LEU A 56 -6.24 7.37 -0.17
CA LEU A 56 -5.87 6.71 1.10
C LEU A 56 -6.53 7.38 2.31
N ARG A 57 -6.50 8.70 2.40
CA ARG A 57 -7.12 9.44 3.50
C ARG A 57 -8.59 9.05 3.68
N MET A 58 -9.37 9.06 2.60
CA MET A 58 -10.79 8.69 2.63
C MET A 58 -10.98 7.21 2.93
N GLN A 59 -10.14 6.36 2.36
CA GLN A 59 -10.15 4.92 2.59
C GLN A 59 -9.97 4.60 4.08
N LEU A 60 -8.99 5.20 4.74
CA LEU A 60 -8.72 4.99 6.16
C LEU A 60 -9.83 5.55 7.06
N ILE A 61 -10.37 6.73 6.74
CA ILE A 61 -11.47 7.35 7.49
C ILE A 61 -12.73 6.48 7.40
N LEU A 62 -13.15 6.10 6.20
CA LEU A 62 -14.36 5.30 5.97
C LEU A 62 -14.28 3.91 6.62
N SER A 63 -13.08 3.34 6.68
CA SER A 63 -12.82 2.02 7.30
C SER A 63 -12.45 2.10 8.78
N ASN A 64 -12.41 3.31 9.36
CA ASN A 64 -12.00 3.57 10.76
C ASN A 64 -10.64 2.95 11.11
N ILE A 65 -9.68 2.99 10.17
CA ILE A 65 -8.31 2.52 10.35
C ILE A 65 -7.45 3.67 10.83
N ARG A 66 -6.76 3.50 11.96
CA ARG A 66 -5.91 4.50 12.60
C ARG A 66 -4.53 3.97 13.01
N ASP A 67 -4.22 2.75 12.62
CA ASP A 67 -2.97 2.09 12.99
C ASP A 67 -2.51 1.19 11.84
N VAL A 68 -1.24 1.36 11.46
CA VAL A 68 -0.56 0.60 10.40
C VAL A 68 0.87 0.36 10.85
N ASP A 69 1.30 -0.89 10.83
CA ASP A 69 2.67 -1.28 11.16
C ASP A 69 3.60 -1.24 9.95
N ALA A 70 3.06 -1.58 8.78
CA ALA A 70 3.82 -1.65 7.54
C ALA A 70 2.99 -1.30 6.31
N VAL A 71 3.65 -0.80 5.27
CA VAL A 71 3.11 -0.66 3.93
C VAL A 71 3.96 -1.44 2.93
N PHE A 72 3.31 -2.20 2.07
CA PHE A 72 3.92 -2.97 1.00
C PHE A 72 3.50 -2.36 -0.34
N TYR A 73 4.46 -1.94 -1.15
CA TYR A 73 4.16 -1.37 -2.45
C TYR A 73 4.28 -2.40 -3.56
N THR A 74 3.22 -2.51 -4.37
CA THR A 74 3.24 -3.35 -5.57
C THR A 74 4.10 -2.71 -6.64
N HIS A 75 3.91 -1.42 -6.90
CA HIS A 75 4.68 -0.65 -7.86
C HIS A 75 4.50 0.88 -7.66
N ALA A 76 5.23 1.69 -8.42
CA ALA A 76 5.33 3.13 -8.20
C ALA A 76 4.44 3.99 -9.12
N HIS A 77 3.33 3.45 -9.68
CA HIS A 77 2.34 4.27 -10.36
C HIS A 77 1.58 5.18 -9.38
N ALA A 78 1.06 6.28 -9.91
CA ALA A 78 0.44 7.33 -9.10
C ALA A 78 -0.78 6.83 -8.31
N ASP A 79 -1.60 6.00 -8.92
CA ASP A 79 -2.80 5.44 -8.32
C ASP A 79 -2.53 4.40 -7.22
N HIS A 80 -1.29 3.92 -7.11
CA HIS A 80 -0.82 3.02 -6.05
C HIS A 80 0.06 3.71 -5.00
N LEU A 81 0.68 4.86 -5.34
CA LEU A 81 1.72 5.44 -4.51
C LEU A 81 1.38 6.83 -3.95
N HIS A 82 0.62 7.67 -4.66
CA HIS A 82 0.60 9.11 -4.36
C HIS A 82 -0.22 9.51 -3.13
N GLY A 83 -0.84 8.58 -2.41
CA GLY A 83 -1.39 8.81 -1.06
C GLY A 83 -0.39 8.57 0.07
N ILE A 84 0.88 8.29 -0.24
CA ILE A 84 1.94 7.98 0.74
C ILE A 84 2.09 9.05 1.82
N ASP A 85 1.85 10.32 1.51
CA ASP A 85 1.96 11.43 2.47
C ASP A 85 0.94 11.33 3.62
N ASP A 86 -0.22 10.72 3.38
CA ASP A 86 -1.25 10.52 4.43
C ASP A 86 -0.79 9.56 5.54
N LEU A 87 0.25 8.75 5.32
CA LEU A 87 0.85 7.89 6.35
C LEU A 87 1.45 8.69 7.51
N ARG A 88 1.82 9.95 7.29
CA ARG A 88 2.32 10.83 8.36
C ARG A 88 1.29 11.05 9.46
N GLU A 89 -0.01 11.02 9.14
CA GLU A 89 -1.05 11.12 10.16
C GLU A 89 -1.12 9.84 11.01
N ILE A 90 -0.82 8.68 10.44
CA ILE A 90 -0.66 7.43 11.21
C ILE A 90 0.58 7.50 12.11
N ASN A 91 1.73 8.01 11.61
CA ASN A 91 2.90 8.27 12.46
C ASN A 91 2.52 9.17 13.64
N ARG A 92 1.80 10.26 13.37
CA ARG A 92 1.37 11.24 14.38
C ARG A 92 0.45 10.64 15.45
N ILE A 93 -0.51 9.80 15.03
CA ILE A 93 -1.46 9.16 15.96
C ILE A 93 -0.76 8.12 16.82
N THR A 94 0.14 7.33 16.22
CA THR A 94 0.76 6.16 16.87
C THR A 94 2.06 6.49 17.58
N GLY A 95 2.72 7.61 17.24
CA GLY A 95 4.07 7.94 17.70
C GLY A 95 5.13 6.97 17.19
N ARG A 96 4.86 6.22 16.12
CA ARG A 96 5.73 5.17 15.59
C ARG A 96 6.05 5.39 14.12
N ALA A 97 7.26 5.00 13.72
CA ALA A 97 7.61 4.83 12.31
C ALA A 97 6.82 3.66 11.71
N ILE A 98 6.56 3.74 10.40
CA ILE A 98 5.94 2.67 9.62
C ILE A 98 7.02 2.01 8.77
N GLU A 99 7.06 0.69 8.75
CA GLU A 99 7.97 -0.05 7.87
C GLU A 99 7.45 -0.01 6.44
N LEU A 100 8.30 0.35 5.48
CA LEU A 100 7.98 0.45 4.07
C LEU A 100 8.72 -0.65 3.31
N PHE A 101 7.98 -1.54 2.66
CA PHE A 101 8.53 -2.64 1.88
C PHE A 101 8.24 -2.44 0.39
N ALA A 102 9.29 -2.51 -0.42
CA ALA A 102 9.17 -2.49 -1.87
C ALA A 102 10.41 -3.14 -2.52
N SER A 103 10.33 -3.44 -3.82
CA SER A 103 11.51 -3.85 -4.58
C SER A 103 12.57 -2.73 -4.60
N PRO A 104 13.85 -3.05 -4.81
CA PRO A 104 14.91 -2.05 -4.91
C PRO A 104 14.61 -0.93 -5.92
N GLU A 105 14.02 -1.28 -7.08
CA GLU A 105 13.64 -0.33 -8.12
C GLU A 105 12.54 0.63 -7.62
N ASN A 106 11.46 0.09 -7.05
CA ASN A 106 10.38 0.91 -6.52
C ASN A 106 10.81 1.76 -5.32
N LEU A 107 11.68 1.26 -4.44
CA LEU A 107 12.27 2.06 -3.35
C LEU A 107 13.08 3.24 -3.88
N SER A 108 13.85 3.06 -4.95
CA SER A 108 14.59 4.14 -5.58
C SER A 108 13.66 5.25 -6.08
N VAL A 109 12.54 4.88 -6.69
CA VAL A 109 11.51 5.84 -7.14
C VAL A 109 10.88 6.56 -5.95
N ILE A 110 10.51 5.84 -4.90
CA ILE A 110 9.90 6.41 -3.68
C ILE A 110 10.85 7.39 -3.00
N ARG A 111 12.13 7.03 -2.82
CA ARG A 111 13.17 7.90 -2.26
C ARG A 111 13.35 9.19 -3.08
N THR A 112 13.26 9.09 -4.40
CA THR A 112 13.41 10.24 -5.29
C THR A 112 12.21 11.17 -5.23
N ARG A 113 10.99 10.63 -5.19
CA ARG A 113 9.76 11.43 -5.21
C ARG A 113 9.38 12.00 -3.84
N PHE A 114 9.67 11.24 -2.77
CA PHE A 114 9.22 11.53 -1.39
C PHE A 114 10.37 11.47 -0.37
N PRO A 115 11.51 12.14 -0.61
CA PRO A 115 12.69 12.04 0.26
C PRO A 115 12.41 12.48 1.70
N TYR A 116 11.46 13.39 1.90
CA TYR A 116 11.10 13.93 3.21
C TYR A 116 10.31 12.97 4.12
N LEU A 117 9.77 11.88 3.55
CA LEU A 117 9.06 10.83 4.30
C LEU A 117 10.01 9.72 4.77
N ILE A 118 11.14 9.55 4.09
CA ILE A 118 12.07 8.45 4.34
C ILE A 118 13.00 8.80 5.49
N VAL A 119 13.09 7.89 6.44
CA VAL A 119 13.99 7.96 7.59
C VAL A 119 14.75 6.65 7.67
N GLU A 120 16.08 6.72 7.69
CA GLU A 120 16.89 5.51 7.82
C GLU A 120 16.84 4.99 9.26
N LYS A 121 16.97 3.68 9.42
CA LYS A 121 16.99 3.07 10.76
C LYS A 121 18.16 3.62 11.59
N GLY A 122 17.84 4.11 12.78
CA GLY A 122 18.83 4.72 13.68
C GLY A 122 18.92 6.23 13.59
N GLU A 123 18.23 6.88 12.66
CA GLU A 123 18.05 8.33 12.74
C GLU A 123 17.13 8.69 13.91
N ASP A 124 17.53 9.69 14.69
CA ASP A 124 16.72 10.22 15.81
C ASP A 124 15.67 11.19 15.27
N VAL A 125 14.49 10.65 15.01
CA VAL A 125 13.34 11.42 14.50
C VAL A 125 12.12 11.10 15.36
N ASP A 126 11.45 12.16 15.83
CA ASP A 126 10.15 12.01 16.47
C ASP A 126 9.04 11.89 15.41
N PRO A 127 8.41 10.70 15.29
CA PRO A 127 7.38 10.46 14.27
C PRO A 127 6.10 11.31 14.43
N VAL A 128 5.90 11.92 15.61
CA VAL A 128 4.78 12.85 15.86
C VAL A 128 4.95 14.14 15.07
N TYR A 129 6.18 14.61 14.91
CA TYR A 129 6.47 15.90 14.27
C TYR A 129 6.99 15.76 12.83
N ARG A 130 7.65 14.66 12.52
CA ARG A 130 8.16 14.36 11.18
C ARG A 130 7.63 13.00 10.72
N ALA A 131 7.19 12.91 9.47
CA ALA A 131 6.86 11.62 8.87
C ALA A 131 8.06 10.68 8.92
N ALA A 132 7.83 9.44 9.27
CA ALA A 132 8.87 8.43 9.43
C ALA A 132 8.46 7.11 8.78
N LEU A 133 9.00 6.85 7.59
CA LEU A 133 8.87 5.59 6.88
C LEU A 133 10.25 4.95 6.79
N HIS A 134 10.40 3.75 7.35
CA HIS A 134 11.65 2.98 7.31
C HIS A 134 11.68 2.09 6.08
N PRO A 135 12.55 2.36 5.10
CA PRO A 135 12.59 1.61 3.85
C PRO A 135 13.28 0.25 4.02
N ASN A 136 12.64 -0.79 3.49
CA ASN A 136 13.15 -2.15 3.47
C ASN A 136 13.03 -2.71 2.04
N ALA A 137 14.17 -3.02 1.43
CA ALA A 137 14.20 -3.74 0.17
C ALA A 137 14.01 -5.24 0.41
N PHE A 138 13.40 -5.92 -0.54
CA PHE A 138 13.31 -7.37 -0.57
C PHE A 138 13.89 -7.93 -1.87
N GLU A 139 14.12 -9.23 -1.90
CA GLU A 139 14.42 -9.99 -3.11
C GLU A 139 13.22 -10.84 -3.48
N TYR A 140 12.87 -10.89 -4.76
CA TYR A 140 11.80 -11.75 -5.25
C TYR A 140 12.10 -13.23 -4.98
N GLU A 141 11.06 -14.01 -4.74
CA GLU A 141 11.07 -15.45 -4.44
C GLU A 141 11.84 -15.81 -3.16
N LYS A 142 12.34 -14.82 -2.41
CA LYS A 142 12.97 -15.04 -1.11
C LYS A 142 12.06 -14.60 0.01
N SER A 143 11.62 -15.56 0.82
CA SER A 143 10.81 -15.27 2.01
C SER A 143 11.63 -14.54 3.07
N PHE A 144 10.97 -13.60 3.74
CA PHE A 144 11.49 -12.94 4.93
C PHE A 144 10.40 -12.86 6.00
N TYR A 145 10.79 -12.49 7.21
CA TYR A 145 9.85 -12.26 8.30
C TYR A 145 9.81 -10.78 8.69
N PHE A 146 8.61 -10.26 8.83
CA PHE A 146 8.35 -9.01 9.51
C PHE A 146 7.53 -9.31 10.77
N ARG A 147 8.18 -9.26 11.94
CA ARG A 147 7.64 -9.83 13.17
C ARG A 147 7.29 -11.31 12.94
N GLU A 148 6.05 -11.71 13.27
CA GLU A 148 5.56 -13.09 13.08
C GLU A 148 5.01 -13.35 11.67
N LEU A 149 4.97 -12.34 10.81
CA LEU A 149 4.43 -12.45 9.46
C LEU A 149 5.49 -12.92 8.47
N LYS A 150 5.31 -14.08 7.89
CA LYS A 150 6.13 -14.56 6.77
C LYS A 150 5.63 -13.93 5.48
N VAL A 151 6.55 -13.33 4.71
CA VAL A 151 6.25 -12.68 3.43
C VAL A 151 7.13 -13.25 2.34
N THR A 152 6.54 -13.64 1.23
CA THR A 152 7.25 -14.04 0.01
C THR A 152 6.82 -13.11 -1.12
N PRO A 153 7.66 -12.15 -1.52
CA PRO A 153 7.36 -11.30 -2.68
C PRO A 153 7.56 -12.08 -3.96
N ILE A 154 6.65 -11.91 -4.91
CA ILE A 154 6.71 -12.50 -6.25
C ILE A 154 6.76 -11.41 -7.31
N LYS A 155 7.51 -11.65 -8.39
CA LYS A 155 7.59 -10.72 -9.51
C LYS A 155 6.44 -10.98 -10.47
N LEU A 156 5.62 -9.95 -10.71
CA LEU A 156 4.52 -10.02 -11.66
C LEU A 156 4.97 -9.50 -13.03
N GLN A 157 4.39 -10.04 -14.10
CA GLN A 157 4.75 -9.70 -15.47
C GLN A 157 3.61 -8.99 -16.21
N GLY A 158 3.95 -8.39 -17.35
CA GLY A 158 2.96 -7.79 -18.25
C GLY A 158 2.54 -6.37 -17.92
N HIS A 159 3.14 -5.75 -16.90
CA HIS A 159 3.02 -4.32 -16.63
C HIS A 159 4.22 -3.56 -17.20
N ASN A 160 4.07 -2.25 -17.49
CA ASN A 160 5.14 -1.42 -18.07
C ASN A 160 6.19 -0.94 -17.04
N VAL A 161 6.00 -1.28 -15.78
CA VAL A 161 6.93 -1.07 -14.66
C VAL A 161 7.07 -2.35 -13.85
N GLU A 162 8.11 -2.44 -13.04
CA GLU A 162 8.29 -3.57 -12.13
C GLU A 162 7.14 -3.63 -11.11
N CYS A 163 6.45 -4.77 -11.07
CA CYS A 163 5.29 -4.98 -10.22
C CYS A 163 5.48 -6.22 -9.32
N SER A 164 5.07 -6.08 -8.07
CA SER A 164 5.20 -7.10 -7.03
C SER A 164 3.84 -7.63 -6.59
N GLY A 165 3.74 -8.94 -6.45
CA GLY A 165 2.71 -9.59 -5.64
C GLY A 165 3.29 -10.07 -4.32
N TYR A 166 2.43 -10.46 -3.38
CA TYR A 166 2.84 -10.91 -2.06
C TYR A 166 2.07 -12.14 -1.62
N ILE A 167 2.82 -13.14 -1.14
CA ILE A 167 2.28 -14.33 -0.50
C ILE A 167 2.57 -14.21 0.99
N PHE A 168 1.54 -14.19 1.82
CA PHE A 168 1.63 -14.12 3.27
C PHE A 168 1.38 -15.49 3.89
N ASN A 169 2.21 -15.89 4.87
CA ASN A 169 2.11 -17.12 5.63
C ASN A 169 1.88 -18.37 4.74
N ASP A 170 2.74 -18.56 3.75
CA ASP A 170 2.70 -19.70 2.83
C ASP A 170 1.37 -19.88 2.08
N GLY A 171 0.66 -18.78 1.82
CA GLY A 171 -0.57 -18.76 1.04
C GLY A 171 -1.86 -18.59 1.86
N GLU A 172 -1.76 -18.25 3.16
CA GLU A 172 -2.94 -17.84 3.95
C GLU A 172 -3.66 -16.65 3.30
N VAL A 173 -2.88 -15.67 2.79
CA VAL A 173 -3.37 -14.58 1.96
C VAL A 173 -2.39 -14.37 0.81
N VAL A 174 -2.93 -14.16 -0.39
CA VAL A 174 -2.16 -13.76 -1.57
C VAL A 174 -2.73 -12.46 -2.12
N HIS A 175 -1.87 -11.48 -2.35
CA HIS A 175 -2.24 -10.22 -2.99
C HIS A 175 -1.54 -10.07 -4.33
N ILE A 176 -2.32 -9.85 -5.36
CA ILE A 176 -1.85 -9.65 -6.74
C ILE A 176 -2.71 -8.57 -7.38
N SER A 177 -2.08 -7.57 -8.01
CA SER A 177 -2.76 -6.52 -8.77
C SER A 177 -1.91 -6.13 -9.97
N ASP A 178 -2.55 -5.55 -11.00
CA ASP A 178 -1.92 -4.94 -12.18
C ASP A 178 -0.90 -5.84 -12.91
N PHE A 179 -1.36 -7.01 -13.29
CA PHE A 179 -0.54 -8.01 -13.99
C PHE A 179 -1.27 -8.54 -15.23
N ARG A 180 -0.50 -9.13 -16.16
CA ARG A 180 -1.03 -9.94 -17.26
C ARG A 180 -0.66 -11.41 -17.09
N ASP A 181 0.54 -11.69 -16.58
CA ASP A 181 1.07 -13.04 -16.34
C ASP A 181 1.76 -13.12 -14.99
N ILE A 182 1.81 -14.32 -14.41
CA ILE A 182 2.43 -14.64 -13.12
C ILE A 182 3.59 -15.63 -13.35
#